data_6f238a978e26515387cc54541010377a
#
_entry.id   6f238a978e26515387cc54541010377a
#
_cell.length_a   1.000
_cell.length_b   1.000
_cell.length_c   1.000
_cell.angle_alpha   90.00
_cell.angle_beta   90.00
_cell.angle_gamma   90.00
#
_symmetry.space_group_name_H-M   'P 1'
#
loop_
_entity.id
_entity.type
_entity.pdbx_description
1 polymer ?
#
loop_
_entity_poly.entity_id
_entity_poly.type
_entity_poly.pdbx_seq_one_letter_code
_entity_poly.pdbx_strand_id
1 'polypeptide(L)'
;MTSAVHPPRSTAPEGAGPASPGPADGPPTPRSRRWLLGFWAAVFAAFLAVSPGRMTFDTKLGVVVDPWRFLGDLGELWHSRAGFGGIADQYVGYAIPMLPYYGAADLLHVPVWLAERLWLSLIVATAFWGALRLAERLAVGSPATRLLGALAYALWPTYTIVVGSTSAAALPGALLPWVLLPLTNPRLAPRVAAARSALLIPLMGGVNAASTLASLLPVGLYLLSRPGGPRKRALLAWWIPGVILATAWWIVPLLLLGTFGENFMPYVESSYTTTTTMSATEMLRGGGNWVGYLNFGEAWLPAGWTVATATVTILGSAFAAALGLAGLARRDLPERRWLVLTVLSVALITLAGYGGALGGLFHGTVQDWLDGWLVPFRNIYKFQTGLALALALGLAHLAAVAS
;
A
#
# COMPACT_ATOMS: atom_id res chain seq x y z
N MET A 1 23.66 74.72 -19.70
CA MET A 1 23.27 73.52 -20.49
C MET A 1 23.42 72.31 -19.61
N THR A 2 22.36 71.96 -18.91
CA THR A 2 22.28 70.80 -18.01
C THR A 2 21.45 69.75 -18.67
N SER A 3 22.10 68.63 -19.06
CA SER A 3 21.48 67.48 -19.71
C SER A 3 20.85 66.54 -18.61
N ALA A 4 19.55 66.38 -18.67
CA ALA A 4 18.82 65.47 -17.80
C ALA A 4 18.96 64.04 -18.33
N VAL A 5 19.52 63.11 -17.49
CA VAL A 5 19.60 61.69 -17.73
C VAL A 5 18.32 61.06 -17.24
N HIS A 6 17.55 60.49 -18.16
CA HIS A 6 16.38 59.66 -17.81
C HIS A 6 16.83 58.28 -17.30
N PRO A 7 16.27 57.73 -16.19
CA PRO A 7 16.53 56.36 -15.78
C PRO A 7 15.77 55.36 -16.69
N PRO A 8 16.31 54.14 -16.93
CA PRO A 8 15.68 53.15 -17.77
C PRO A 8 14.42 52.56 -17.06
N ARG A 9 13.33 52.47 -17.84
CA ARG A 9 12.09 51.80 -17.41
C ARG A 9 12.36 50.31 -17.14
N SER A 10 12.11 49.89 -15.92
CA SER A 10 12.04 48.47 -15.53
C SER A 10 10.86 47.80 -16.25
N THR A 11 11.15 46.92 -17.18
CA THR A 11 10.15 46.00 -17.75
C THR A 11 9.92 44.89 -16.74
N ALA A 12 8.80 44.97 -16.00
CA ALA A 12 8.31 43.82 -15.21
C ALA A 12 8.04 42.65 -16.17
N PRO A 13 8.36 41.40 -15.80
CA PRO A 13 7.99 40.26 -16.63
C PRO A 13 6.48 40.12 -16.64
N GLU A 14 5.88 40.17 -17.83
CA GLU A 14 4.47 39.89 -18.08
C GLU A 14 4.08 38.53 -17.49
N GLY A 15 2.91 38.53 -16.84
CA GLY A 15 2.40 37.44 -16.04
C GLY A 15 2.44 36.09 -16.74
N ALA A 16 3.05 35.16 -16.07
CA ALA A 16 2.88 33.75 -16.40
C ALA A 16 1.37 33.41 -16.32
N GLY A 17 0.76 33.21 -17.47
CA GLY A 17 -0.62 32.72 -17.58
C GLY A 17 -0.82 31.44 -16.75
N PRO A 18 -2.04 31.10 -16.35
CA PRO A 18 -2.29 29.93 -15.54
C PRO A 18 -1.70 28.71 -16.25
N ALA A 19 -0.77 28.02 -15.56
CA ALA A 19 -0.13 26.84 -16.10
C ALA A 19 -1.21 25.84 -16.56
N SER A 20 -1.08 25.35 -17.79
CA SER A 20 -1.99 24.36 -18.34
C SER A 20 -2.15 23.16 -17.38
N PRO A 21 -3.34 22.57 -17.23
CA PRO A 21 -3.54 21.43 -16.35
C PRO A 21 -2.57 20.29 -16.73
N GLY A 22 -1.77 19.84 -15.77
CA GLY A 22 -0.94 18.67 -15.98
C GLY A 22 -1.82 17.43 -16.27
N PRO A 23 -1.32 16.44 -17.02
CA PRO A 23 -2.13 15.29 -17.48
C PRO A 23 -2.83 14.50 -16.37
N ALA A 24 -2.38 14.62 -15.11
CA ALA A 24 -2.99 13.94 -13.96
C ALA A 24 -4.14 14.72 -13.30
N ASP A 25 -4.42 15.97 -13.70
CA ASP A 25 -5.50 16.78 -13.13
C ASP A 25 -6.83 16.62 -13.89
N GLY A 26 -6.78 16.10 -15.11
CA GLY A 26 -7.93 15.85 -15.94
C GLY A 26 -8.54 14.45 -15.74
N PRO A 27 -9.75 14.22 -16.31
CA PRO A 27 -10.30 12.88 -16.39
C PRO A 27 -9.34 11.96 -17.16
N PRO A 28 -9.37 10.64 -16.86
CA PRO A 28 -8.52 9.68 -17.55
C PRO A 28 -8.74 9.76 -19.07
N THR A 29 -7.64 9.73 -19.82
CA THR A 29 -7.73 9.71 -21.28
C THR A 29 -8.43 8.44 -21.76
N PRO A 30 -9.09 8.45 -22.92
CA PRO A 30 -9.71 7.23 -23.47
C PRO A 30 -8.73 6.07 -23.61
N ARG A 31 -7.47 6.36 -23.89
CA ARG A 31 -6.39 5.36 -23.99
C ARG A 31 -6.07 4.73 -22.63
N SER A 32 -5.92 5.53 -21.58
CA SER A 32 -5.62 5.02 -20.23
C SER A 32 -6.81 4.23 -19.66
N ARG A 33 -8.06 4.62 -19.96
CA ARG A 33 -9.26 3.84 -19.59
C ARG A 33 -9.29 2.46 -20.25
N ARG A 34 -8.91 2.35 -21.53
CA ARG A 34 -8.83 1.05 -22.24
C ARG A 34 -7.80 0.13 -21.58
N TRP A 35 -6.63 0.66 -21.21
CA TRP A 35 -5.61 -0.12 -20.50
C TRP A 35 -6.09 -0.59 -19.13
N LEU A 36 -6.77 0.29 -18.37
CA LEU A 36 -7.35 -0.11 -17.08
C LEU A 36 -8.37 -1.24 -17.25
N LEU A 37 -9.33 -1.06 -18.16
CA LEU A 37 -10.38 -2.05 -18.39
C LEU A 37 -9.81 -3.38 -18.91
N GLY A 38 -8.86 -3.34 -19.83
CA GLY A 38 -8.17 -4.53 -20.34
C GLY A 38 -7.38 -5.27 -19.26
N PHE A 39 -6.62 -4.54 -18.45
CA PHE A 39 -5.89 -5.11 -17.31
C PHE A 39 -6.83 -5.72 -16.29
N TRP A 40 -7.86 -4.95 -15.85
CA TRP A 40 -8.85 -5.47 -14.91
C TRP A 40 -9.56 -6.71 -15.45
N ALA A 41 -10.00 -6.71 -16.69
CA ALA A 41 -10.68 -7.86 -17.31
C ALA A 41 -9.76 -9.09 -17.35
N ALA A 42 -8.47 -8.92 -17.67
CA ALA A 42 -7.50 -10.01 -17.65
C ALA A 42 -7.28 -10.57 -16.25
N VAL A 43 -7.13 -9.70 -15.24
CA VAL A 43 -6.97 -10.11 -13.83
C VAL A 43 -8.25 -10.79 -13.32
N PHE A 44 -9.42 -10.25 -13.64
CA PHE A 44 -10.69 -10.85 -13.24
C PHE A 44 -10.90 -12.22 -13.89
N ALA A 45 -10.59 -12.37 -15.17
CA ALA A 45 -10.64 -13.65 -15.87
C ALA A 45 -9.67 -14.66 -15.23
N ALA A 46 -8.46 -14.23 -14.85
CA ALA A 46 -7.50 -15.09 -14.15
C ALA A 46 -8.05 -15.58 -12.80
N PHE A 47 -8.67 -14.70 -12.00
CA PHE A 47 -9.31 -15.11 -10.76
C PHE A 47 -10.51 -16.03 -10.99
N LEU A 48 -11.33 -15.81 -12.02
CA LEU A 48 -12.46 -16.68 -12.36
C LEU A 48 -12.02 -18.09 -12.78
N ALA A 49 -10.83 -18.22 -13.37
CA ALA A 49 -10.29 -19.52 -13.79
C ALA A 49 -9.83 -20.39 -12.61
N VAL A 50 -9.63 -19.80 -11.42
CA VAL A 50 -9.18 -20.54 -10.22
C VAL A 50 -10.39 -21.08 -9.47
N SER A 51 -10.55 -22.41 -9.42
CA SER A 51 -11.56 -23.13 -8.64
C SER A 51 -12.96 -22.48 -8.70
N PRO A 52 -13.64 -22.47 -9.86
CA PRO A 52 -14.97 -21.86 -10.00
C PRO A 52 -15.96 -22.44 -8.98
N GLY A 53 -16.84 -21.59 -8.45
CA GLY A 53 -17.83 -21.98 -7.44
C GLY A 53 -17.28 -22.14 -6.02
N ARG A 54 -15.97 -21.98 -5.81
CA ARG A 54 -15.34 -22.02 -4.48
C ARG A 54 -14.83 -20.63 -4.12
N MET A 55 -14.91 -20.28 -2.85
CA MET A 55 -14.32 -19.05 -2.33
C MET A 55 -13.06 -19.35 -1.51
N THR A 56 -12.18 -18.37 -1.39
CA THR A 56 -11.04 -18.42 -0.49
C THR A 56 -11.48 -18.05 0.93
N PHE A 57 -10.87 -18.68 1.90
CA PHE A 57 -11.04 -18.30 3.29
C PHE A 57 -10.24 -17.01 3.55
N ASP A 58 -10.82 -15.86 3.20
CA ASP A 58 -10.21 -14.56 3.48
C ASP A 58 -10.55 -14.14 4.92
N THR A 59 -9.62 -13.99 5.73
CA THR A 59 -9.48 -13.72 7.19
C THR A 59 -10.76 -13.78 8.06
N LYS A 60 -11.90 -13.23 7.67
CA LYS A 60 -13.18 -13.28 8.43
C LYS A 60 -14.36 -13.53 7.47
N LEU A 61 -14.86 -14.75 7.50
CA LEU A 61 -15.99 -15.14 6.66
C LEU A 61 -17.28 -14.37 6.95
N GLY A 62 -17.48 -13.91 8.19
CA GLY A 62 -18.74 -13.30 8.60
C GLY A 62 -19.20 -12.16 7.71
N VAL A 63 -18.35 -11.20 7.40
CA VAL A 63 -18.69 -10.05 6.53
C VAL A 63 -18.99 -10.46 5.09
N VAL A 64 -18.40 -11.57 4.64
CA VAL A 64 -18.53 -12.07 3.27
C VAL A 64 -19.79 -12.90 3.09
N VAL A 65 -20.11 -13.74 4.07
CA VAL A 65 -21.20 -14.71 4.01
C VAL A 65 -22.52 -14.13 4.50
N ASP A 66 -22.48 -13.29 5.55
CA ASP A 66 -23.65 -12.64 6.14
C ASP A 66 -23.34 -11.19 6.56
N PRO A 67 -23.29 -10.27 5.60
CA PRO A 67 -22.95 -8.89 5.87
C PRO A 67 -23.95 -8.18 6.80
N TRP A 68 -25.23 -8.60 6.80
CA TRP A 68 -26.26 -7.97 7.61
C TRP A 68 -26.17 -8.37 9.09
N ARG A 69 -25.84 -9.61 9.36
CA ARG A 69 -25.52 -10.06 10.71
C ARG A 69 -24.25 -9.35 11.21
N PHE A 70 -23.23 -9.27 10.35
CA PHE A 70 -22.02 -8.52 10.66
C PHE A 70 -22.34 -7.07 11.04
N LEU A 71 -23.21 -6.40 10.26
CA LEU A 71 -23.64 -5.03 10.55
C LEU A 71 -24.36 -4.94 11.90
N GLY A 72 -25.24 -5.91 12.21
CA GLY A 72 -25.96 -5.96 13.49
C GLY A 72 -25.02 -6.08 14.70
N ASP A 73 -23.96 -6.88 14.55
CA ASP A 73 -22.98 -7.12 15.63
C ASP A 73 -21.93 -5.99 15.75
N LEU A 74 -21.83 -5.08 14.75
CA LEU A 74 -20.77 -4.08 14.65
C LEU A 74 -20.80 -3.02 15.79
N GLY A 75 -21.98 -2.75 16.35
CA GLY A 75 -22.15 -1.81 17.45
C GLY A 75 -21.72 -2.34 18.82
N GLU A 76 -21.44 -3.65 18.91
CA GLU A 76 -21.10 -4.32 20.16
C GLU A 76 -19.60 -4.70 20.17
N LEU A 77 -18.89 -4.26 21.20
CA LEU A 77 -17.51 -4.71 21.42
C LEU A 77 -17.44 -6.09 22.07
N TRP A 78 -18.52 -6.52 22.77
CA TRP A 78 -18.61 -7.83 23.40
C TRP A 78 -19.43 -8.79 22.54
N HIS A 79 -18.78 -9.82 22.05
CA HIS A 79 -19.42 -10.90 21.29
C HIS A 79 -19.81 -12.03 22.20
N SER A 80 -21.05 -12.04 22.66
CA SER A 80 -21.59 -13.09 23.56
C SER A 80 -21.69 -14.48 22.91
N ARG A 81 -21.67 -14.55 21.58
CA ARG A 81 -21.88 -15.78 20.81
C ARG A 81 -20.58 -16.42 20.29
N ALA A 82 -19.45 -15.75 20.41
CA ALA A 82 -18.16 -16.27 19.96
C ALA A 82 -17.28 -16.64 21.15
N GLY A 83 -16.74 -17.85 21.18
CA GLY A 83 -15.74 -18.28 22.16
C GLY A 83 -16.18 -18.15 23.62
N PHE A 84 -17.44 -18.43 23.95
CA PHE A 84 -18.05 -18.23 25.30
C PHE A 84 -18.18 -16.77 25.73
N GLY A 85 -18.06 -15.85 24.80
CA GLY A 85 -18.06 -14.41 25.02
C GLY A 85 -16.65 -13.83 25.08
N GLY A 86 -16.45 -12.68 24.48
CA GLY A 86 -15.16 -12.00 24.45
C GLY A 86 -15.23 -10.65 23.74
N ILE A 87 -14.17 -9.87 23.85
CA ILE A 87 -14.05 -8.63 23.09
C ILE A 87 -13.81 -8.98 21.62
N ALA A 88 -14.54 -8.30 20.73
CA ALA A 88 -14.39 -8.44 19.29
C ALA A 88 -12.97 -8.11 18.86
N ASP A 89 -12.23 -9.11 18.38
CA ASP A 89 -10.91 -8.92 17.81
C ASP A 89 -11.04 -8.20 16.47
N GLN A 90 -10.24 -7.22 16.15
CA GLN A 90 -10.12 -6.54 14.84
C GLN A 90 -11.40 -6.50 13.96
N TYR A 91 -12.54 -6.99 14.48
CA TYR A 91 -13.79 -7.22 13.75
C TYR A 91 -14.34 -5.93 13.12
N VAL A 92 -14.35 -4.84 13.88
CA VAL A 92 -14.77 -3.53 13.39
C VAL A 92 -13.97 -3.08 12.16
N GLY A 93 -12.73 -3.50 12.04
CA GLY A 93 -11.86 -3.14 10.92
C GLY A 93 -12.34 -3.57 9.54
N TYR A 94 -13.30 -4.51 9.46
CA TYR A 94 -13.93 -4.95 8.20
C TYR A 94 -15.10 -4.04 7.78
N ALA A 95 -15.55 -3.13 8.63
CA ALA A 95 -16.69 -2.28 8.33
C ALA A 95 -16.46 -1.42 7.07
N ILE A 96 -15.26 -0.92 6.86
CA ILE A 96 -14.93 -0.12 5.68
C ILE A 96 -13.65 -0.69 5.04
N PRO A 97 -13.66 -1.02 3.74
CA PRO A 97 -14.77 -0.91 2.76
C PRO A 97 -15.51 -2.24 2.51
N MET A 98 -15.18 -3.34 3.23
CA MET A 98 -15.69 -4.67 2.89
C MET A 98 -17.20 -4.81 3.13
N LEU A 99 -17.72 -4.32 4.27
CA LEU A 99 -19.15 -4.43 4.56
C LEU A 99 -20.04 -3.79 3.48
N PRO A 100 -19.85 -2.52 3.07
CA PRO A 100 -20.68 -1.95 2.01
C PRO A 100 -20.53 -2.67 0.68
N TYR A 101 -19.36 -3.22 0.37
CA TYR A 101 -19.14 -4.00 -0.84
C TYR A 101 -19.92 -5.32 -0.82
N TYR A 102 -19.74 -6.16 0.20
CA TYR A 102 -20.43 -7.44 0.30
C TYR A 102 -21.90 -7.29 0.59
N GLY A 103 -22.32 -6.25 1.35
CA GLY A 103 -23.73 -5.91 1.52
C GLY A 103 -24.42 -5.55 0.19
N ALA A 104 -23.75 -4.78 -0.67
CA ALA A 104 -24.27 -4.49 -2.01
C ALA A 104 -24.33 -5.74 -2.90
N ALA A 105 -23.32 -6.61 -2.82
CA ALA A 105 -23.31 -7.87 -3.57
C ALA A 105 -24.46 -8.79 -3.13
N ASP A 106 -24.73 -8.88 -1.84
CA ASP A 106 -25.84 -9.64 -1.27
C ASP A 106 -27.19 -9.10 -1.72
N LEU A 107 -27.40 -7.78 -1.61
CA LEU A 107 -28.63 -7.12 -2.12
C LEU A 107 -28.88 -7.39 -3.61
N LEU A 108 -27.82 -7.51 -4.40
CA LEU A 108 -27.88 -7.81 -5.83
C LEU A 108 -27.94 -9.32 -6.10
N HIS A 109 -27.99 -10.16 -5.08
CA HIS A 109 -27.99 -11.61 -5.16
C HIS A 109 -26.80 -12.18 -5.96
N VAL A 110 -25.65 -11.50 -5.91
CA VAL A 110 -24.42 -11.97 -6.55
C VAL A 110 -23.88 -13.17 -5.76
N PRO A 111 -23.60 -14.32 -6.39
CA PRO A 111 -22.98 -15.45 -5.69
C PRO A 111 -21.69 -15.04 -4.98
N VAL A 112 -21.53 -15.44 -3.72
CA VAL A 112 -20.45 -15.01 -2.83
C VAL A 112 -19.07 -15.23 -3.46
N TRP A 113 -18.84 -16.39 -4.09
CA TRP A 113 -17.56 -16.68 -4.77
C TRP A 113 -17.28 -15.71 -5.92
N LEU A 114 -18.29 -15.27 -6.63
CA LEU A 114 -18.15 -14.29 -7.74
C LEU A 114 -17.90 -12.89 -7.19
N ALA A 115 -18.62 -12.49 -6.15
CA ALA A 115 -18.37 -11.24 -5.43
C ALA A 115 -16.92 -11.17 -4.92
N GLU A 116 -16.41 -12.26 -4.34
CA GLU A 116 -15.02 -12.35 -3.90
C GLU A 116 -14.04 -12.18 -5.07
N ARG A 117 -14.21 -12.88 -6.20
CA ARG A 117 -13.33 -12.74 -7.37
C ARG A 117 -13.32 -11.31 -7.91
N LEU A 118 -14.48 -10.67 -7.94
CA LEU A 118 -14.60 -9.27 -8.30
C LEU A 118 -13.84 -8.37 -7.31
N TRP A 119 -14.01 -8.60 -6.00
CA TRP A 119 -13.30 -7.88 -4.94
C TRP A 119 -11.77 -7.94 -5.11
N LEU A 120 -11.23 -9.15 -5.25
CA LEU A 120 -9.79 -9.38 -5.42
C LEU A 120 -9.26 -8.66 -6.68
N SER A 121 -9.98 -8.78 -7.80
CA SER A 121 -9.61 -8.13 -9.05
C SER A 121 -9.64 -6.60 -8.96
N LEU A 122 -10.60 -6.03 -8.22
CA LEU A 122 -10.70 -4.59 -7.98
C LEU A 122 -9.53 -4.07 -7.15
N ILE A 123 -9.03 -4.84 -6.16
CA ILE A 123 -7.83 -4.46 -5.39
C ILE A 123 -6.62 -4.34 -6.32
N VAL A 124 -6.37 -5.34 -7.16
CA VAL A 124 -5.24 -5.33 -8.11
C VAL A 124 -5.38 -4.20 -9.13
N ALA A 125 -6.60 -3.98 -9.66
CA ALA A 125 -6.86 -2.87 -10.58
C ALA A 125 -6.68 -1.50 -9.91
N THR A 126 -7.05 -1.36 -8.64
CA THR A 126 -6.83 -0.16 -7.84
C THR A 126 -5.35 0.15 -7.67
N ALA A 127 -4.53 -0.87 -7.38
CA ALA A 127 -3.07 -0.71 -7.30
C ALA A 127 -2.48 -0.27 -8.64
N PHE A 128 -2.84 -0.93 -9.74
CA PHE A 128 -2.40 -0.59 -11.10
C PHE A 128 -2.76 0.85 -11.47
N TRP A 129 -4.03 1.21 -11.32
CA TRP A 129 -4.52 2.51 -11.70
C TRP A 129 -3.91 3.63 -10.85
N GLY A 130 -3.82 3.41 -9.54
CA GLY A 130 -3.20 4.36 -8.61
C GLY A 130 -1.74 4.62 -8.93
N ALA A 131 -0.95 3.58 -9.18
CA ALA A 131 0.45 3.70 -9.55
C ALA A 131 0.63 4.42 -10.89
N LEU A 132 -0.21 4.12 -11.90
CA LEU A 132 -0.20 4.82 -13.18
C LEU A 132 -0.47 6.31 -13.02
N ARG A 133 -1.54 6.67 -12.27
CA ARG A 133 -1.91 8.07 -12.02
C ARG A 133 -0.83 8.82 -11.22
N LEU A 134 -0.21 8.14 -10.27
CA LEU A 134 0.89 8.73 -9.49
C LEU A 134 2.13 8.96 -10.37
N ALA A 135 2.52 7.99 -11.22
CA ALA A 135 3.62 8.16 -12.16
C ALA A 135 3.37 9.31 -13.16
N GLU A 136 2.12 9.45 -13.65
CA GLU A 136 1.70 10.59 -14.49
C GLU A 136 1.84 11.91 -13.74
N ARG A 137 1.35 11.97 -12.49
CA ARG A 137 1.41 13.17 -11.64
C ARG A 137 2.84 13.61 -11.34
N LEU A 138 3.71 12.66 -11.06
CA LEU A 138 5.12 12.91 -10.73
C LEU A 138 6.00 13.08 -11.97
N ALA A 139 5.43 12.99 -13.17
CA ALA A 139 6.16 13.01 -14.45
C ALA A 139 7.28 11.96 -14.53
N VAL A 140 7.10 10.80 -13.88
CA VAL A 140 8.06 9.70 -13.92
C VAL A 140 7.80 8.84 -15.16
N GLY A 141 8.82 8.63 -15.96
CA GLY A 141 8.74 7.78 -17.15
C GLY A 141 7.95 8.37 -18.32
N SER A 142 7.94 7.66 -19.46
CA SER A 142 7.13 7.93 -20.64
C SER A 142 5.73 7.29 -20.51
N PRO A 143 4.74 7.62 -21.35
CA PRO A 143 3.42 6.98 -21.28
C PRO A 143 3.45 5.46 -21.32
N ALA A 144 4.35 4.85 -22.10
CA ALA A 144 4.48 3.40 -22.19
C ALA A 144 5.16 2.81 -20.95
N THR A 145 6.24 3.45 -20.47
CA THR A 145 7.00 2.94 -19.32
C THR A 145 6.26 3.18 -17.99
N ARG A 146 5.34 4.15 -17.91
CA ARG A 146 4.42 4.28 -16.78
C ARG A 146 3.48 3.08 -16.66
N LEU A 147 3.01 2.54 -17.79
CA LEU A 147 2.23 1.28 -17.79
C LEU A 147 3.07 0.12 -17.25
N LEU A 148 4.34 0.02 -17.67
CA LEU A 148 5.26 -1.00 -17.15
C LEU A 148 5.45 -0.87 -15.63
N GLY A 149 5.69 0.34 -15.13
CA GLY A 149 5.80 0.59 -13.69
C GLY A 149 4.50 0.26 -12.94
N ALA A 150 3.35 0.63 -13.49
CA ALA A 150 2.05 0.33 -12.89
C ALA A 150 1.78 -1.19 -12.82
N LEU A 151 2.13 -1.93 -13.89
CA LEU A 151 2.07 -3.40 -13.92
C LEU A 151 3.01 -4.00 -12.86
N ALA A 152 4.26 -3.54 -12.82
CA ALA A 152 5.24 -4.00 -11.86
C ALA A 152 4.74 -3.78 -10.42
N TYR A 153 4.15 -2.62 -10.11
CA TYR A 153 3.57 -2.34 -8.80
C TYR A 153 2.42 -3.28 -8.45
N ALA A 154 1.42 -3.38 -9.33
CA ALA A 154 0.20 -4.16 -9.09
C ALA A 154 0.47 -5.67 -8.98
N LEU A 155 1.50 -6.16 -9.66
CA LEU A 155 1.90 -7.57 -9.70
C LEU A 155 3.15 -7.86 -8.85
N TRP A 156 3.59 -6.90 -8.01
CA TRP A 156 4.74 -7.13 -7.14
C TRP A 156 4.48 -8.29 -6.18
N PRO A 157 5.48 -9.16 -5.89
CA PRO A 157 5.28 -10.34 -5.05
C PRO A 157 4.59 -10.07 -3.71
N THR A 158 4.91 -8.96 -3.07
CA THR A 158 4.24 -8.51 -1.83
C THR A 158 2.70 -8.49 -1.93
N TYR A 159 2.13 -8.20 -3.11
CA TYR A 159 0.68 -8.21 -3.31
C TYR A 159 0.18 -9.58 -3.75
N THR A 160 0.88 -10.21 -4.70
CA THR A 160 0.44 -11.48 -5.28
C THR A 160 0.44 -12.62 -4.27
N ILE A 161 1.31 -12.56 -3.25
CA ILE A 161 1.33 -13.53 -2.14
C ILE A 161 0.03 -13.46 -1.32
N VAL A 162 -0.51 -12.27 -1.07
CA VAL A 162 -1.58 -12.07 -0.07
C VAL A 162 -2.94 -11.75 -0.66
N VAL A 163 -3.04 -11.24 -1.89
CA VAL A 163 -4.32 -10.77 -2.44
C VAL A 163 -5.38 -11.85 -2.50
N GLY A 164 -5.01 -13.10 -2.79
CA GLY A 164 -5.93 -14.22 -2.91
C GLY A 164 -6.25 -14.95 -1.60
N SER A 165 -5.66 -14.56 -0.47
CA SER A 165 -5.82 -15.25 0.81
C SER A 165 -6.07 -14.33 1.99
N THR A 166 -5.61 -13.09 1.90
CA THR A 166 -5.72 -12.08 2.95
C THR A 166 -5.85 -10.71 2.28
N SER A 167 -6.96 -10.48 1.59
CA SER A 167 -7.20 -9.27 0.78
C SER A 167 -7.03 -7.98 1.59
N ALA A 168 -7.40 -8.01 2.87
CA ALA A 168 -7.23 -6.91 3.81
C ALA A 168 -5.76 -6.49 4.02
N ALA A 169 -4.79 -7.39 3.77
CA ALA A 169 -3.36 -7.05 3.82
C ALA A 169 -2.87 -6.39 2.52
N ALA A 170 -3.49 -6.70 1.38
CA ALA A 170 -3.15 -6.11 0.08
C ALA A 170 -3.78 -4.72 -0.12
N LEU A 171 -4.97 -4.51 0.41
CA LEU A 171 -5.78 -3.30 0.19
C LEU A 171 -5.07 -1.98 0.57
N PRO A 172 -4.38 -1.87 1.73
CA PRO A 172 -3.65 -0.65 2.08
C PRO A 172 -2.60 -0.25 1.05
N GLY A 173 -1.84 -1.23 0.56
CA GLY A 173 -0.87 -0.98 -0.50
C GLY A 173 -1.52 -0.58 -1.82
N ALA A 174 -2.63 -1.19 -2.20
CA ALA A 174 -3.35 -0.79 -3.40
C ALA A 174 -3.82 0.68 -3.35
N LEU A 175 -4.16 1.18 -2.16
CA LEU A 175 -4.61 2.56 -1.93
C LEU A 175 -3.47 3.55 -1.67
N LEU A 176 -2.26 3.10 -1.36
CA LEU A 176 -1.10 3.98 -1.12
C LEU A 176 -0.89 5.06 -2.20
N PRO A 177 -0.88 4.75 -3.51
CA PRO A 177 -0.73 5.78 -4.54
C PRO A 177 -1.87 6.81 -4.54
N TRP A 178 -3.09 6.37 -4.20
CA TRP A 178 -4.27 7.25 -4.14
C TRP A 178 -4.21 8.23 -2.97
N VAL A 179 -3.73 7.78 -1.81
CA VAL A 179 -3.50 8.65 -0.64
C VAL A 179 -2.42 9.70 -0.93
N LEU A 180 -1.40 9.36 -1.73
CA LEU A 180 -0.34 10.28 -2.16
C LEU A 180 -0.83 11.32 -3.18
N LEU A 181 -1.70 10.94 -4.12
CA LEU A 181 -2.11 11.78 -5.24
C LEU A 181 -2.57 13.19 -4.85
N PRO A 182 -3.47 13.39 -3.87
CA PRO A 182 -3.88 14.75 -3.45
C PRO A 182 -2.71 15.58 -2.91
N LEU A 183 -1.81 14.95 -2.15
CA LEU A 183 -0.67 15.62 -1.51
C LEU A 183 0.38 16.09 -2.52
N THR A 184 0.50 15.37 -3.65
CA THR A 184 1.41 15.72 -4.75
C THR A 184 0.87 16.83 -5.65
N ASN A 185 -0.38 17.28 -5.47
CA ASN A 185 -0.98 18.32 -6.30
C ASN A 185 -0.68 19.73 -5.77
N PRO A 186 0.19 20.53 -6.45
CA PRO A 186 0.54 21.86 -5.98
C PRO A 186 -0.63 22.87 -6.09
N ARG A 187 -1.63 22.59 -6.93
CA ARG A 187 -2.79 23.48 -7.15
C ARG A 187 -3.84 23.37 -6.03
N LEU A 188 -3.85 22.29 -5.27
CA LEU A 188 -4.76 22.16 -4.15
C LEU A 188 -4.27 22.98 -2.96
N ALA A 189 -5.18 23.70 -2.30
CA ALA A 189 -4.89 24.28 -1.00
C ALA A 189 -4.46 23.17 -0.02
N PRO A 190 -3.50 23.42 0.89
CA PRO A 190 -2.97 22.38 1.78
C PRO A 190 -4.05 21.62 2.56
N ARG A 191 -5.05 22.34 3.10
CA ARG A 191 -6.18 21.73 3.80
C ARG A 191 -7.00 20.77 2.93
N VAL A 192 -7.23 21.15 1.67
CA VAL A 192 -8.00 20.31 0.72
C VAL A 192 -7.20 19.07 0.32
N ALA A 193 -5.90 19.24 0.05
CA ALA A 193 -5.01 18.13 -0.28
C ALA A 193 -4.94 17.12 0.88
N ALA A 194 -4.74 17.60 2.11
CA ALA A 194 -4.70 16.79 3.31
C ALA A 194 -6.04 16.08 3.58
N ALA A 195 -7.17 16.81 3.49
CA ALA A 195 -8.49 16.22 3.69
C ALA A 195 -8.80 15.13 2.66
N ARG A 196 -8.54 15.36 1.35
CA ARG A 196 -8.75 14.36 0.30
C ARG A 196 -7.87 13.12 0.51
N SER A 197 -6.63 13.31 0.97
CA SER A 197 -5.73 12.20 1.32
C SER A 197 -6.27 11.42 2.52
N ALA A 198 -6.67 12.10 3.59
CA ALA A 198 -7.19 11.49 4.81
C ALA A 198 -8.51 10.72 4.57
N LEU A 199 -9.41 11.22 3.73
CA LEU A 199 -10.67 10.55 3.36
C LEU A 199 -10.48 9.21 2.63
N LEU A 200 -9.31 8.96 2.06
CA LEU A 200 -9.00 7.68 1.42
C LEU A 200 -8.46 6.64 2.40
N ILE A 201 -7.98 7.05 3.58
CA ILE A 201 -7.37 6.15 4.56
C ILE A 201 -8.39 5.15 5.15
N PRO A 202 -9.65 5.50 5.48
CA PRO A 202 -10.63 4.52 5.92
C PRO A 202 -10.85 3.38 4.92
N LEU A 203 -10.72 3.64 3.62
CA LEU A 203 -10.82 2.61 2.58
C LEU A 203 -9.67 1.60 2.61
N MET A 204 -8.56 1.89 3.28
CA MET A 204 -7.49 0.91 3.52
C MET A 204 -7.93 -0.21 4.49
N GLY A 205 -9.05 -0.02 5.18
CA GLY A 205 -9.52 -0.92 6.23
C GLY A 205 -8.73 -0.81 7.54
N GLY A 206 -9.24 -1.46 8.57
CA GLY A 206 -8.62 -1.50 9.89
C GLY A 206 -8.26 -2.90 10.38
N VAL A 207 -8.62 -3.93 9.62
CA VAL A 207 -8.37 -5.34 9.98
C VAL A 207 -6.89 -5.61 10.14
N ASN A 208 -6.11 -5.12 9.20
CA ASN A 208 -4.67 -5.26 9.23
C ASN A 208 -4.02 -3.91 9.54
N ALA A 209 -4.17 -3.47 10.79
CA ALA A 209 -3.69 -2.19 11.30
C ALA A 209 -2.24 -1.91 10.92
N ALA A 210 -1.37 -2.91 11.07
CA ALA A 210 0.04 -2.79 10.72
C ALA A 210 0.26 -2.56 9.20
N SER A 211 -0.55 -3.18 8.31
CA SER A 211 -0.46 -2.93 6.87
C SER A 211 -0.90 -1.50 6.52
N THR A 212 -1.96 -1.01 7.16
CA THR A 212 -2.43 0.37 6.97
C THR A 212 -1.36 1.38 7.41
N LEU A 213 -0.81 1.22 8.62
CA LEU A 213 0.23 2.11 9.14
C LEU A 213 1.53 2.01 8.33
N ALA A 214 1.93 0.80 7.92
CA ALA A 214 3.10 0.58 7.07
C ALA A 214 2.95 1.26 5.70
N SER A 215 1.75 1.23 5.12
CA SER A 215 1.46 1.92 3.86
C SER A 215 1.41 3.44 4.00
N LEU A 216 1.20 3.99 5.20
CA LEU A 216 1.29 5.42 5.47
C LEU A 216 2.73 5.92 5.68
N LEU A 217 3.71 5.03 5.94
CA LEU A 217 5.12 5.41 6.07
C LEU A 217 5.64 6.19 4.84
N PRO A 218 5.49 5.70 3.59
CA PRO A 218 5.92 6.46 2.40
C PRO A 218 5.23 7.82 2.27
N VAL A 219 3.98 7.94 2.73
CA VAL A 219 3.22 9.21 2.71
C VAL A 219 3.82 10.20 3.69
N GLY A 220 4.12 9.78 4.92
CA GLY A 220 4.81 10.58 5.91
C GLY A 220 6.20 11.02 5.42
N LEU A 221 6.97 10.10 4.84
CA LEU A 221 8.29 10.40 4.26
C LEU A 221 8.19 11.38 3.09
N TYR A 222 7.13 11.29 2.26
CA TYR A 222 6.87 12.29 1.21
C TYR A 222 6.72 13.69 1.80
N LEU A 223 5.86 13.86 2.79
CA LEU A 223 5.64 15.15 3.45
C LEU A 223 6.91 15.66 4.14
N LEU A 224 7.64 14.79 4.83
CA LEU A 224 8.88 15.13 5.52
C LEU A 224 10.00 15.53 4.55
N SER A 225 10.08 14.92 3.36
CA SER A 225 11.09 15.21 2.34
C SER A 225 10.87 16.53 1.62
N ARG A 226 9.70 17.17 1.75
CA ARG A 226 9.42 18.48 1.12
C ARG A 226 10.29 19.58 1.70
N PRO A 227 10.66 20.58 0.87
CA PRO A 227 11.33 21.77 1.36
C PRO A 227 10.58 22.43 2.50
N GLY A 228 11.29 22.98 3.46
CA GLY A 228 10.69 23.73 4.56
C GLY A 228 9.90 24.93 4.04
N GLY A 229 8.77 25.26 4.69
CA GLY A 229 7.97 26.41 4.30
C GLY A 229 6.51 26.33 4.79
N PRO A 230 5.72 27.38 4.55
CA PRO A 230 4.34 27.47 5.01
C PRO A 230 3.46 26.32 4.50
N ARG A 231 3.63 25.92 3.22
CA ARG A 231 2.86 24.82 2.62
C ARG A 231 3.12 23.48 3.30
N LYS A 232 4.39 23.13 3.57
CA LYS A 232 4.73 21.89 4.28
C LYS A 232 4.12 21.86 5.68
N ARG A 233 4.27 22.95 6.43
CA ARG A 233 3.69 23.07 7.78
C ARG A 233 2.18 22.92 7.76
N ALA A 234 1.51 23.60 6.83
CA ALA A 234 0.06 23.49 6.67
C ALA A 234 -0.39 22.09 6.26
N LEU A 235 0.32 21.42 5.34
CA LEU A 235 0.03 20.02 4.98
C LEU A 235 0.14 19.09 6.20
N LEU A 236 1.22 19.17 6.97
CA LEU A 236 1.41 18.36 8.17
C LEU A 236 0.35 18.67 9.24
N ALA A 237 0.06 19.96 9.47
CA ALA A 237 -0.92 20.40 10.47
C ALA A 237 -2.34 19.90 10.16
N TRP A 238 -2.70 19.70 8.89
CA TRP A 238 -4.02 19.16 8.51
C TRP A 238 -4.01 17.65 8.29
N TRP A 239 -2.90 17.10 7.80
CA TRP A 239 -2.83 15.68 7.47
C TRP A 239 -2.72 14.80 8.72
N ILE A 240 -1.93 15.19 9.72
CA ILE A 240 -1.75 14.39 10.94
C ILE A 240 -3.08 14.22 11.69
N PRO A 241 -3.85 15.29 12.03
CA PRO A 241 -5.17 15.12 12.63
C PRO A 241 -6.14 14.36 11.73
N GLY A 242 -6.05 14.57 10.39
CA GLY A 242 -6.84 13.83 9.42
C GLY A 242 -6.60 12.32 9.47
N VAL A 243 -5.33 11.89 9.58
CA VAL A 243 -4.97 10.47 9.76
C VAL A 243 -5.51 9.92 11.07
N ILE A 244 -5.33 10.65 12.18
CA ILE A 244 -5.82 10.24 13.50
C ILE A 244 -7.33 10.02 13.45
N LEU A 245 -8.09 10.97 12.91
CA LEU A 245 -9.56 10.86 12.78
C LEU A 245 -9.96 9.70 11.83
N ALA A 246 -9.24 9.55 10.71
CA ALA A 246 -9.51 8.51 9.71
C ALA A 246 -9.25 7.10 10.22
N THR A 247 -8.42 6.94 11.25
CA THR A 247 -8.05 5.64 11.82
C THR A 247 -8.66 5.37 13.18
N ALA A 248 -9.19 6.39 13.87
CA ALA A 248 -9.74 6.28 15.24
C ALA A 248 -10.83 5.20 15.37
N TRP A 249 -11.68 5.02 14.34
CA TRP A 249 -12.81 4.09 14.35
C TRP A 249 -12.40 2.61 14.51
N TRP A 250 -11.17 2.25 14.16
CA TRP A 250 -10.65 0.90 14.37
C TRP A 250 -9.47 0.85 15.36
N ILE A 251 -8.70 1.95 15.52
CA ILE A 251 -7.61 2.00 16.51
C ILE A 251 -8.19 1.96 17.93
N VAL A 252 -9.27 2.68 18.21
CA VAL A 252 -9.85 2.69 19.56
C VAL A 252 -10.33 1.31 19.99
N PRO A 253 -11.14 0.58 19.21
CA PRO A 253 -11.48 -0.83 19.53
C PRO A 253 -10.25 -1.73 19.69
N LEU A 254 -9.22 -1.55 18.85
CA LEU A 254 -8.00 -2.34 18.93
C LEU A 254 -7.21 -2.09 20.22
N LEU A 255 -7.17 -0.86 20.71
CA LEU A 255 -6.56 -0.51 22.00
C LEU A 255 -7.35 -1.11 23.17
N LEU A 256 -8.69 -1.08 23.09
CA LEU A 256 -9.55 -1.74 24.09
C LEU A 256 -9.33 -3.25 24.10
N LEU A 257 -9.23 -3.89 22.93
CA LEU A 257 -8.89 -5.31 22.82
C LEU A 257 -7.53 -5.60 23.48
N GLY A 258 -6.50 -4.79 23.19
CA GLY A 258 -5.17 -4.98 23.78
C GLY A 258 -5.12 -4.77 25.30
N THR A 259 -6.08 -4.00 25.86
CA THR A 259 -6.15 -3.71 27.30
C THR A 259 -6.99 -4.72 28.08
N PHE A 260 -8.10 -5.14 27.50
CA PHE A 260 -9.13 -5.95 28.20
C PHE A 260 -9.33 -7.34 27.57
N GLY A 261 -8.73 -7.62 26.40
CA GLY A 261 -8.81 -8.91 25.76
C GLY A 261 -7.82 -9.93 26.34
N GLU A 262 -8.06 -11.20 26.05
CA GLU A 262 -7.14 -12.28 26.41
C GLU A 262 -5.81 -12.13 25.67
N ASN A 263 -4.72 -12.42 26.36
CA ASN A 263 -3.38 -12.38 25.76
C ASN A 263 -3.15 -13.63 24.90
N PHE A 264 -3.41 -13.52 23.60
CA PHE A 264 -3.17 -14.59 22.62
C PHE A 264 -1.76 -14.58 22.02
N MET A 265 -0.93 -13.60 22.37
CA MET A 265 0.41 -13.41 21.79
C MET A 265 1.34 -14.60 21.92
N PRO A 266 1.29 -15.43 22.98
CA PRO A 266 2.09 -16.65 23.09
C PRO A 266 1.74 -17.74 22.07
N TYR A 267 0.56 -17.64 21.44
CA TYR A 267 0.00 -18.65 20.51
C TYR A 267 0.11 -18.23 19.02
N VAL A 268 0.76 -17.12 18.72
CA VAL A 268 0.98 -16.64 17.37
C VAL A 268 2.48 -16.67 17.03
N GLU A 269 2.83 -16.37 15.78
CA GLU A 269 4.21 -16.35 15.30
C GLU A 269 5.14 -15.48 16.16
N SER A 270 6.39 -15.89 16.33
CA SER A 270 7.45 -15.10 16.97
C SER A 270 8.11 -14.13 15.99
N SER A 271 8.85 -13.16 16.51
CA SER A 271 9.68 -12.25 15.70
C SER A 271 10.75 -13.01 14.92
N TYR A 272 11.32 -14.08 15.48
CA TYR A 272 12.24 -14.97 14.77
C TYR A 272 11.60 -15.51 13.49
N THR A 273 10.39 -16.06 13.58
CA THR A 273 9.65 -16.57 12.40
C THR A 273 9.45 -15.51 11.34
N THR A 274 9.02 -14.31 11.73
CA THR A 274 8.66 -13.25 10.79
C THR A 274 9.87 -12.56 10.16
N THR A 275 11.04 -12.61 10.82
CA THR A 275 12.27 -11.97 10.34
C THR A 275 13.21 -12.92 9.60
N THR A 276 13.14 -14.24 9.85
CA THR A 276 14.04 -15.24 9.24
C THR A 276 13.98 -15.25 7.70
N THR A 277 12.83 -15.01 7.11
CA THR A 277 12.66 -14.98 5.66
C THR A 277 13.01 -13.63 5.02
N MET A 278 13.39 -12.63 5.82
CA MET A 278 13.56 -11.25 5.37
C MET A 278 15.03 -10.93 5.04
N SER A 279 15.69 -11.75 4.22
CA SER A 279 17.02 -11.38 3.70
C SER A 279 16.94 -10.15 2.79
N ALA A 280 18.07 -9.50 2.52
CA ALA A 280 18.12 -8.33 1.64
C ALA A 280 17.56 -8.62 0.23
N THR A 281 17.82 -9.80 -0.32
CA THR A 281 17.26 -10.25 -1.61
C THR A 281 15.77 -10.46 -1.54
N GLU A 282 15.27 -11.11 -0.50
CA GLU A 282 13.84 -11.35 -0.29
C GLU A 282 13.08 -10.04 -0.06
N MET A 283 13.66 -9.12 0.70
CA MET A 283 13.12 -7.77 0.86
C MET A 283 12.99 -7.08 -0.51
N LEU A 284 14.07 -7.01 -1.28
CA LEU A 284 14.08 -6.27 -2.55
C LEU A 284 13.09 -6.83 -3.56
N ARG A 285 13.01 -8.16 -3.68
CA ARG A 285 12.10 -8.80 -4.64
C ARG A 285 10.65 -8.95 -4.13
N GLY A 286 10.35 -8.56 -2.87
CA GLY A 286 9.02 -8.64 -2.29
C GLY A 286 8.62 -10.04 -1.80
N GLY A 287 9.59 -10.96 -1.65
CA GLY A 287 9.36 -12.35 -1.26
C GLY A 287 9.41 -12.63 0.23
N GLY A 288 9.68 -11.62 1.07
CA GLY A 288 9.96 -11.81 2.51
C GLY A 288 8.75 -12.13 3.41
N ASN A 289 7.57 -12.40 2.86
CA ASN A 289 6.41 -12.83 3.65
C ASN A 289 6.59 -14.28 4.10
N TRP A 290 6.85 -14.48 5.40
CA TRP A 290 7.13 -15.78 6.01
C TRP A 290 6.02 -16.82 5.79
N VAL A 291 4.75 -16.39 5.70
CA VAL A 291 3.62 -17.29 5.45
C VAL A 291 3.73 -17.99 4.09
N GLY A 292 4.38 -17.34 3.10
CA GLY A 292 4.65 -17.93 1.79
C GLY A 292 5.63 -19.11 1.82
N TYR A 293 6.37 -19.31 2.92
CA TYR A 293 7.31 -20.41 3.10
C TYR A 293 6.71 -21.60 3.88
N LEU A 294 5.48 -21.47 4.36
CA LEU A 294 4.84 -22.54 5.11
C LEU A 294 4.38 -23.67 4.16
N ASN A 295 4.78 -24.89 4.50
CA ASN A 295 4.40 -26.09 3.80
C ASN A 295 4.15 -27.21 4.82
N PHE A 296 2.94 -27.74 4.82
CA PHE A 296 2.49 -28.82 5.72
C PHE A 296 2.07 -30.07 4.91
N GLY A 297 2.85 -30.44 3.90
CA GLY A 297 2.51 -31.41 2.88
C GLY A 297 1.96 -30.74 1.63
N GLU A 298 1.24 -29.64 1.81
CA GLU A 298 0.81 -28.72 0.76
C GLU A 298 1.18 -27.28 1.15
N ALA A 299 1.39 -26.44 0.15
CA ALA A 299 1.72 -25.02 0.37
C ALA A 299 0.54 -24.30 1.03
N TRP A 300 0.77 -23.67 2.19
CA TRP A 300 -0.26 -22.89 2.88
C TRP A 300 -0.78 -21.73 2.03
N LEU A 301 0.15 -21.01 1.38
CA LEU A 301 -0.15 -20.01 0.36
C LEU A 301 0.48 -20.43 -0.97
N PRO A 302 -0.24 -21.04 -1.92
CA PRO A 302 0.33 -21.51 -3.18
C PRO A 302 1.06 -20.42 -3.97
N ALA A 303 0.51 -19.20 -4.03
CA ALA A 303 1.17 -18.07 -4.68
C ALA A 303 2.47 -17.68 -3.95
N GLY A 304 2.47 -17.67 -2.61
CA GLY A 304 3.66 -17.42 -1.81
C GLY A 304 4.74 -18.47 -2.00
N TRP A 305 4.36 -19.74 -1.98
CA TRP A 305 5.28 -20.85 -2.26
C TRP A 305 5.91 -20.75 -3.65
N THR A 306 5.10 -20.42 -4.67
CA THR A 306 5.60 -20.20 -6.03
C THR A 306 6.60 -19.03 -6.08
N VAL A 307 6.32 -17.93 -5.39
CA VAL A 307 7.26 -16.80 -5.28
C VAL A 307 8.56 -17.21 -4.59
N ALA A 308 8.47 -18.05 -3.55
CA ALA A 308 9.62 -18.48 -2.76
C ALA A 308 10.50 -19.53 -3.48
N THR A 309 9.92 -20.40 -4.34
CA THR A 309 10.60 -21.61 -4.82
C THR A 309 10.78 -21.68 -6.34
N ALA A 310 9.90 -21.03 -7.13
CA ALA A 310 9.99 -21.13 -8.58
C ALA A 310 11.09 -20.21 -9.16
N THR A 311 12.04 -20.77 -9.89
CA THR A 311 13.17 -20.05 -10.47
C THR A 311 12.75 -18.82 -11.28
N VAL A 312 11.68 -18.93 -12.07
CA VAL A 312 11.17 -17.83 -12.91
C VAL A 312 10.70 -16.65 -12.06
N THR A 313 9.98 -16.92 -10.98
CA THR A 313 9.49 -15.84 -10.08
C THR A 313 10.63 -15.22 -9.29
N ILE A 314 11.60 -16.02 -8.82
CA ILE A 314 12.78 -15.54 -8.12
C ILE A 314 13.60 -14.63 -9.01
N LEU A 315 14.02 -15.12 -10.19
CA LEU A 315 14.87 -14.36 -11.10
C LEU A 315 14.12 -13.16 -11.70
N GLY A 316 12.85 -13.32 -12.07
CA GLY A 316 12.04 -12.24 -12.65
C GLY A 316 11.82 -11.09 -11.67
N SER A 317 11.45 -11.39 -10.41
CA SER A 317 11.26 -10.37 -9.39
C SER A 317 12.58 -9.72 -8.95
N ALA A 318 13.68 -10.49 -8.85
CA ALA A 318 15.01 -9.95 -8.56
C ALA A 318 15.50 -9.03 -9.70
N PHE A 319 15.28 -9.40 -10.95
CA PHE A 319 15.62 -8.58 -12.11
C PHE A 319 14.81 -7.27 -12.12
N ALA A 320 13.49 -7.33 -11.89
CA ALA A 320 12.66 -6.14 -11.79
C ALA A 320 13.12 -5.22 -10.66
N ALA A 321 13.49 -5.78 -9.50
CA ALA A 321 14.03 -5.03 -8.38
C ALA A 321 15.37 -4.36 -8.72
N ALA A 322 16.28 -5.08 -9.38
CA ALA A 322 17.57 -4.54 -9.82
C ALA A 322 17.40 -3.37 -10.79
N LEU A 323 16.50 -3.48 -11.76
CA LEU A 323 16.17 -2.38 -12.68
C LEU A 323 15.54 -1.19 -11.93
N GLY A 324 14.67 -1.47 -10.97
CA GLY A 324 14.09 -0.44 -10.09
C GLY A 324 15.16 0.33 -9.33
N LEU A 325 16.11 -0.37 -8.70
CA LEU A 325 17.27 0.23 -8.00
C LEU A 325 18.15 1.04 -8.95
N ALA A 326 18.45 0.52 -10.15
CA ALA A 326 19.22 1.24 -11.16
C ALA A 326 18.52 2.56 -11.56
N GLY A 327 17.18 2.55 -11.68
CA GLY A 327 16.40 3.76 -11.91
C GLY A 327 16.47 4.75 -10.75
N LEU A 328 16.42 4.26 -9.50
CA LEU A 328 16.56 5.09 -8.28
C LEU A 328 17.96 5.68 -8.12
N ALA A 329 18.99 5.04 -8.67
CA ALA A 329 20.35 5.56 -8.67
C ALA A 329 20.52 6.80 -9.56
N ARG A 330 19.66 6.97 -10.57
CA ARG A 330 19.72 8.10 -11.50
C ARG A 330 19.39 9.43 -10.82
N ARG A 331 20.18 10.46 -11.11
CA ARG A 331 20.00 11.81 -10.52
C ARG A 331 18.84 12.59 -11.11
N ASP A 332 18.43 12.25 -12.33
CA ASP A 332 17.35 12.88 -13.09
C ASP A 332 15.96 12.30 -12.77
N LEU A 333 15.88 11.28 -11.89
CA LEU A 333 14.58 10.74 -11.45
C LEU A 333 13.81 11.79 -10.63
N PRO A 334 12.57 12.13 -11.05
CA PRO A 334 11.69 12.98 -10.24
C PRO A 334 11.42 12.37 -8.87
N GLU A 335 11.38 13.21 -7.84
CA GLU A 335 11.11 12.78 -6.45
C GLU A 335 12.11 11.77 -5.87
N ARG A 336 13.31 11.64 -6.47
CA ARG A 336 14.34 10.66 -6.08
C ARG A 336 14.62 10.66 -4.58
N ARG A 337 14.73 11.84 -3.96
CA ARG A 337 15.04 11.95 -2.52
C ARG A 337 14.00 11.19 -1.67
N TRP A 338 12.72 11.41 -1.94
CA TRP A 338 11.64 10.72 -1.25
C TRP A 338 11.67 9.21 -1.48
N LEU A 339 11.82 8.79 -2.75
CA LEU A 339 11.83 7.37 -3.13
C LEU A 339 13.01 6.62 -2.49
N VAL A 340 14.21 7.22 -2.50
CA VAL A 340 15.40 6.65 -1.84
C VAL A 340 15.20 6.58 -0.33
N LEU A 341 14.67 7.64 0.31
CA LEU A 341 14.34 7.60 1.74
C LEU A 341 13.34 6.48 2.07
N THR A 342 12.36 6.26 1.20
CA THR A 342 11.40 5.16 1.38
C THR A 342 12.10 3.80 1.33
N VAL A 343 12.97 3.56 0.34
CA VAL A 343 13.74 2.31 0.25
C VAL A 343 14.62 2.11 1.48
N LEU A 344 15.37 3.13 1.90
CA LEU A 344 16.27 3.05 3.05
C LEU A 344 15.50 2.81 4.36
N SER A 345 14.36 3.48 4.54
CA SER A 345 13.53 3.29 5.74
C SER A 345 12.92 1.89 5.78
N VAL A 346 12.41 1.39 4.66
CA VAL A 346 11.90 0.01 4.58
C VAL A 346 13.02 -0.99 4.81
N ALA A 347 14.19 -0.80 4.20
CA ALA A 347 15.35 -1.67 4.41
C ALA A 347 15.76 -1.70 5.89
N LEU A 348 15.84 -0.53 6.53
CA LEU A 348 16.16 -0.45 7.97
C LEU A 348 15.14 -1.22 8.81
N ILE A 349 13.85 -1.01 8.60
CA ILE A 349 12.78 -1.66 9.38
C ILE A 349 12.78 -3.18 9.15
N THR A 350 12.94 -3.61 7.91
CA THR A 350 12.75 -5.02 7.56
C THR A 350 14.00 -5.87 7.77
N LEU A 351 15.20 -5.30 7.62
CA LEU A 351 16.45 -6.04 7.76
C LEU A 351 17.02 -6.03 9.19
N ALA A 352 16.61 -5.07 10.02
CA ALA A 352 17.20 -4.91 11.36
C ALA A 352 17.04 -6.15 12.24
N GLY A 353 15.91 -6.87 12.12
CA GLY A 353 15.64 -8.11 12.86
C GLY A 353 16.10 -9.40 12.16
N TYR A 354 16.70 -9.31 10.97
CA TYR A 354 17.16 -10.50 10.23
C TYR A 354 18.38 -11.12 10.87
N GLY A 355 18.24 -12.35 11.35
CA GLY A 355 19.28 -13.11 12.04
C GLY A 355 20.02 -14.15 11.20
N GLY A 356 19.91 -14.10 9.84
CA GLY A 356 20.61 -15.03 8.94
C GLY A 356 22.12 -14.75 8.83
N ALA A 357 22.78 -15.42 7.87
CA ALA A 357 24.25 -15.39 7.69
C ALA A 357 24.87 -13.98 7.57
N LEU A 358 24.08 -13.00 7.10
CA LEU A 358 24.46 -11.58 7.05
C LEU A 358 23.57 -10.75 7.97
N GLY A 359 23.17 -11.31 9.10
CA GLY A 359 22.29 -10.69 10.08
C GLY A 359 22.89 -9.42 10.67
N GLY A 360 22.04 -8.47 11.01
CA GLY A 360 22.43 -7.23 11.69
C GLY A 360 23.01 -7.50 13.07
N LEU A 361 23.97 -6.68 13.50
CA LEU A 361 24.62 -6.80 14.82
C LEU A 361 23.63 -6.76 16.00
N PHE A 362 22.47 -6.11 15.81
CA PHE A 362 21.45 -5.92 16.84
C PHE A 362 20.18 -6.72 16.57
N HIS A 363 20.24 -7.75 15.71
CA HIS A 363 19.02 -8.49 15.32
C HIS A 363 18.28 -9.08 16.53
N GLY A 364 18.98 -9.64 17.51
CA GLY A 364 18.35 -10.16 18.73
C GLY A 364 17.59 -9.09 19.51
N THR A 365 18.20 -7.93 19.74
CA THR A 365 17.52 -6.79 20.40
C THR A 365 16.29 -6.32 19.64
N VAL A 366 16.36 -6.28 18.29
CA VAL A 366 15.20 -5.91 17.46
C VAL A 366 14.11 -6.97 17.54
N GLN A 367 14.47 -8.26 17.55
CA GLN A 367 13.51 -9.35 17.75
C GLN A 367 12.85 -9.26 19.13
N ASP A 368 13.59 -8.97 20.20
CA ASP A 368 13.04 -8.74 21.54
C ASP A 368 12.03 -7.57 21.54
N TRP A 369 12.32 -6.49 20.83
CA TRP A 369 11.37 -5.38 20.70
C TRP A 369 10.12 -5.78 19.91
N LEU A 370 10.27 -6.59 18.86
CA LEU A 370 9.16 -7.08 18.03
C LEU A 370 8.30 -8.12 18.75
N ASP A 371 8.82 -8.84 19.72
CA ASP A 371 8.04 -9.72 20.59
C ASP A 371 7.51 -8.98 21.85
N GLY A 372 8.00 -7.76 22.11
CA GLY A 372 7.60 -6.89 23.21
C GLY A 372 6.68 -5.74 22.72
N TRP A 373 7.13 -4.51 22.96
CA TRP A 373 6.32 -3.30 22.73
C TRP A 373 6.04 -2.98 21.24
N LEU A 374 6.83 -3.52 20.30
CA LEU A 374 6.59 -3.40 18.85
C LEU A 374 5.79 -4.57 18.26
N VAL A 375 5.19 -5.41 19.08
CA VAL A 375 4.46 -6.59 18.65
C VAL A 375 3.39 -6.34 17.57
N PRO A 376 2.68 -5.19 17.49
CA PRO A 376 1.75 -4.90 16.41
C PRO A 376 2.43 -4.82 15.03
N PHE A 377 3.74 -4.55 15.00
CA PHE A 377 4.56 -4.41 13.78
C PHE A 377 5.45 -5.63 13.51
N ARG A 378 5.31 -6.71 14.27
CA ARG A 378 6.14 -7.90 14.15
C ARG A 378 6.15 -8.49 12.74
N ASN A 379 5.03 -8.39 12.02
CA ASN A 379 4.92 -8.78 10.62
C ASN A 379 5.53 -7.71 9.68
N ILE A 380 6.86 -7.59 9.71
CA ILE A 380 7.65 -6.56 9.04
C ILE A 380 7.51 -6.55 7.52
N TYR A 381 7.14 -7.66 6.88
CA TYR A 381 6.92 -7.73 5.43
C TYR A 381 5.87 -6.73 4.92
N LYS A 382 4.97 -6.28 5.79
CA LYS A 382 3.91 -5.30 5.46
C LYS A 382 4.47 -3.95 5.00
N PHE A 383 5.69 -3.60 5.42
CA PHE A 383 6.37 -2.38 4.98
C PHE A 383 6.87 -2.44 3.53
N GLN A 384 6.94 -3.62 2.92
CA GLN A 384 7.41 -3.78 1.54
C GLN A 384 6.53 -3.10 0.48
N THR A 385 5.30 -2.70 0.80
CA THR A 385 4.42 -1.95 -0.12
C THR A 385 5.02 -0.62 -0.57
N GLY A 386 5.67 0.10 0.35
CA GLY A 386 6.40 1.33 0.04
C GLY A 386 7.61 1.09 -0.86
N LEU A 387 8.35 0.01 -0.60
CA LEU A 387 9.47 -0.42 -1.43
C LEU A 387 9.03 -0.76 -2.86
N ALA A 388 7.94 -1.54 -2.98
CA ALA A 388 7.36 -1.90 -4.28
C ALA A 388 7.03 -0.68 -5.12
N LEU A 389 6.42 0.36 -4.52
CA LEU A 389 6.12 1.62 -5.19
C LEU A 389 7.39 2.34 -5.66
N ALA A 390 8.39 2.44 -4.81
CA ALA A 390 9.65 3.11 -5.14
C ALA A 390 10.40 2.40 -6.27
N LEU A 391 10.49 1.07 -6.22
CA LEU A 391 11.14 0.25 -7.26
C LEU A 391 10.37 0.27 -8.58
N ALA A 392 9.04 0.23 -8.54
CA ALA A 392 8.20 0.32 -9.73
C ALA A 392 8.34 1.68 -10.45
N LEU A 393 8.40 2.79 -9.70
CA LEU A 393 8.65 4.11 -10.26
C LEU A 393 10.10 4.22 -10.80
N GLY A 394 11.08 3.67 -10.11
CA GLY A 394 12.46 3.58 -10.59
C GLY A 394 12.57 2.82 -11.92
N LEU A 395 11.91 1.65 -12.00
CA LEU A 395 11.83 0.84 -13.22
C LEU A 395 11.21 1.62 -14.39
N ALA A 396 10.08 2.31 -14.15
CA ALA A 396 9.42 3.14 -15.17
C ALA A 396 10.34 4.24 -15.69
N HIS A 397 11.11 4.88 -14.80
CA HIS A 397 12.05 5.92 -15.17
C HIS A 397 13.23 5.38 -15.97
N LEU A 398 13.87 4.30 -15.49
CA LEU A 398 14.99 3.66 -16.18
C LEU A 398 14.61 3.27 -17.60
N ALA A 399 13.48 2.59 -17.76
CA ALA A 399 12.99 2.15 -19.05
C ALA A 399 12.72 3.33 -20.02
N ALA A 400 12.28 4.49 -19.51
CA ALA A 400 12.05 5.68 -20.35
C ALA A 400 13.33 6.35 -20.82
N VAL A 401 14.41 6.22 -20.06
CA VAL A 401 15.72 6.79 -20.45
C VAL A 401 16.48 5.87 -21.38
N ALA A 402 16.20 4.56 -21.33
CA ALA A 402 16.83 3.56 -22.19
C ALA A 402 16.11 3.40 -23.55
N SER A 403 14.90 3.95 -23.71
CA SER A 403 14.11 3.93 -24.96
C SER A 403 14.30 5.20 -25.78
#